data_3011de325fef2cec66f0d7eb408d01e0
#
_entry.id   3011de325fef2cec66f0d7eb408d01e0
#
_cell.length_a   1.000
_cell.length_b   1.000
_cell.length_c   1.000
_cell.angle_alpha   90.00
_cell.angle_beta   90.00
_cell.angle_gamma   90.00
#
_symmetry.space_group_name_H-M   'P 1'
#
loop_
_entity.id
_entity.type
_entity.pdbx_description
1 polymer ?
#
loop_
_entity_poly.entity_id
_entity_poly.type
_entity_poly.pdbx_seq_one_letter_code
_entity_poly.pdbx_strand_id
1 'polypeptide(L)'
;MQTLNSVSQKLPDPPPTLHPAAGPSRKALIFLFLALVALYSYCAPRWNDWNQNSRLSLVRSVVDYGTVQIDKFASTTGDYAFYKGHYYSDKPPGPALAGIAPYALLKLAISNPVGDWAINQFAKSKTLDQTFNQTGDQV
;
A
#
# COMPACT_ATOMS: atom_id res chain seq x y z
N MET A 1 -11.39 -1.28 86.06
CA MET A 1 -10.52 -0.50 85.25
C MET A 1 -9.93 -1.39 84.14
N GLN A 2 -10.54 -1.41 83.01
CA GLN A 2 -10.02 -2.18 81.84
C GLN A 2 -9.23 -1.25 80.96
N THR A 3 -7.97 -1.50 80.77
CA THR A 3 -7.07 -0.78 79.86
C THR A 3 -7.34 -1.22 78.48
N LEU A 4 -7.87 -0.30 77.67
CA LEU A 4 -8.09 -0.46 76.20
C LEU A 4 -6.71 -0.44 75.53
N ASN A 5 -6.20 -1.62 75.10
CA ASN A 5 -5.05 -1.74 74.23
C ASN A 5 -5.45 -1.28 72.84
N SER A 6 -5.03 -0.07 72.44
CA SER A 6 -5.20 0.45 71.10
C SER A 6 -4.28 -0.31 70.13
N VAL A 7 -4.84 -1.28 69.43
CA VAL A 7 -4.17 -1.95 68.33
C VAL A 7 -4.07 -0.91 67.18
N SER A 8 -2.88 -0.34 67.02
CA SER A 8 -2.57 0.50 65.83
C SER A 8 -2.56 -0.39 64.60
N GLN A 9 -3.68 -0.41 63.85
CA GLN A 9 -3.74 -1.06 62.57
C GLN A 9 -2.88 -0.26 61.59
N LYS A 10 -1.72 -0.79 61.24
CA LYS A 10 -0.90 -0.29 60.14
C LYS A 10 -1.70 -0.45 58.84
N LEU A 11 -2.05 0.66 58.18
CA LEU A 11 -2.63 0.62 56.86
C LEU A 11 -1.73 -0.15 55.90
N PRO A 12 -2.30 -0.98 55.00
CA PRO A 12 -1.51 -1.65 53.97
C PRO A 12 -0.83 -0.61 53.07
N ASP A 13 0.39 -0.89 52.68
CA ASP A 13 1.16 -0.02 51.80
C ASP A 13 0.39 0.20 50.47
N PRO A 14 0.40 1.41 49.90
CA PRO A 14 -0.29 1.68 48.65
C PRO A 14 0.28 0.78 47.53
N PRO A 15 -0.58 0.32 46.60
CA PRO A 15 -0.11 -0.50 45.50
C PRO A 15 0.95 0.23 44.66
N PRO A 16 1.93 -0.52 44.09
CA PRO A 16 2.99 0.08 43.29
C PRO A 16 2.39 0.88 42.15
N THR A 17 2.76 2.15 42.09
CA THR A 17 2.36 3.02 40.98
C THR A 17 3.00 2.50 39.70
N LEU A 18 2.16 1.99 38.78
CA LEU A 18 2.59 1.64 37.43
C LEU A 18 3.05 2.91 36.71
N HIS A 19 4.34 3.13 36.63
CA HIS A 19 4.88 4.18 35.79
C HIS A 19 4.52 3.86 34.32
N PRO A 20 3.92 4.79 33.57
CA PRO A 20 3.67 4.56 32.16
C PRO A 20 5.01 4.27 31.48
N ALA A 21 5.07 3.13 30.75
CA ALA A 21 6.25 2.76 30.00
C ALA A 21 6.60 3.90 29.03
N ALA A 22 7.86 4.32 29.01
CA ALA A 22 8.33 5.33 28.08
C ALA A 22 8.01 4.89 26.65
N GLY A 23 7.29 5.72 25.90
CA GLY A 23 6.96 5.44 24.52
C GLY A 23 8.20 5.27 23.64
N PRO A 24 8.08 4.62 22.47
CA PRO A 24 9.21 4.38 21.59
C PRO A 24 9.87 5.70 21.16
N SER A 25 11.20 5.73 21.11
CA SER A 25 11.92 6.90 20.67
C SER A 25 11.64 7.20 19.16
N ARG A 26 11.75 8.47 18.74
CA ARG A 26 11.58 8.84 17.33
C ARG A 26 12.52 8.04 16.40
N LYS A 27 13.75 7.75 16.84
CA LYS A 27 14.72 6.93 16.10
C LYS A 27 14.21 5.49 15.94
N ALA A 28 13.61 4.90 16.97
CA ALA A 28 13.02 3.57 16.90
C ALA A 28 11.83 3.52 15.94
N LEU A 29 10.98 4.56 15.91
CA LEU A 29 9.87 4.66 14.96
C LEU A 29 10.35 4.78 13.52
N ILE A 30 11.37 5.61 13.27
CA ILE A 30 11.97 5.74 11.94
C ILE A 30 12.60 4.41 11.50
N PHE A 31 13.36 3.76 12.39
CA PHE A 31 13.95 2.45 12.08
C PHE A 31 12.88 1.41 11.77
N LEU A 32 11.84 1.33 12.59
CA LEU A 32 10.70 0.42 12.35
C LEU A 32 10.02 0.71 11.02
N PHE A 33 9.79 1.98 10.70
CA PHE A 33 9.20 2.39 9.42
C PHE A 33 10.08 1.96 8.25
N LEU A 34 11.38 2.23 8.30
CA LEU A 34 12.31 1.82 7.24
C LEU A 34 12.42 0.29 7.11
N ALA A 35 12.41 -0.43 8.24
CA ALA A 35 12.41 -1.90 8.24
C ALA A 35 11.12 -2.46 7.59
N LEU A 36 9.96 -1.88 7.90
CA LEU A 36 8.70 -2.27 7.27
C LEU A 36 8.70 -1.95 5.76
N VAL A 37 9.20 -0.78 5.35
CA VAL A 37 9.33 -0.43 3.93
C VAL A 37 10.25 -1.42 3.23
N ALA A 38 11.40 -1.76 3.81
CA ALA A 38 12.33 -2.74 3.25
C ALA A 38 11.69 -4.13 3.15
N LEU A 39 10.99 -4.58 4.20
CA LEU A 39 10.28 -5.85 4.21
C LEU A 39 9.17 -5.89 3.15
N TYR A 40 8.35 -4.84 3.07
CA TYR A 40 7.31 -4.75 2.05
C TYR A 40 7.89 -4.70 0.63
N SER A 41 9.02 -4.01 0.43
CA SER A 41 9.70 -3.97 -0.87
C SER A 41 10.29 -5.32 -1.26
N TYR A 42 10.78 -6.10 -0.29
CA TYR A 42 11.27 -7.47 -0.52
C TYR A 42 10.13 -8.45 -0.81
N CYS A 43 9.01 -8.30 -0.11
CA CYS A 43 7.78 -9.08 -0.32
C CYS A 43 6.91 -8.48 -1.43
N ALA A 44 7.46 -7.56 -2.27
CA ALA A 44 6.71 -6.90 -3.32
C ALA A 44 5.95 -7.94 -4.15
N PRO A 45 4.65 -7.77 -4.31
CA PRO A 45 3.80 -8.71 -5.01
C PRO A 45 4.30 -8.86 -6.45
N ARG A 46 4.15 -10.07 -6.98
CA ARG A 46 4.43 -10.32 -8.39
C ARG A 46 3.62 -9.34 -9.23
N TRP A 47 4.29 -8.59 -10.09
CA TRP A 47 3.65 -7.65 -11.01
C TRP A 47 2.63 -8.33 -11.96
N ASN A 48 2.64 -9.65 -12.00
CA ASN A 48 1.78 -10.50 -12.83
C ASN A 48 0.64 -11.14 -12.02
N ASP A 49 0.13 -10.48 -11.00
CA ASP A 49 -1.05 -10.92 -10.25
C ASP A 49 -2.32 -10.30 -10.87
N TRP A 50 -3.18 -11.14 -11.42
CA TRP A 50 -4.44 -10.75 -12.06
C TRP A 50 -5.30 -9.84 -11.17
N ASN A 51 -5.34 -10.12 -9.89
CA ASN A 51 -6.10 -9.35 -8.90
C ASN A 51 -5.63 -7.88 -8.82
N GLN A 52 -4.32 -7.66 -8.81
CA GLN A 52 -3.75 -6.30 -8.76
C GLN A 52 -3.86 -5.62 -10.12
N ASN A 53 -3.63 -6.36 -11.20
CA ASN A 53 -3.76 -5.85 -12.55
C ASN A 53 -5.19 -5.39 -12.84
N SER A 54 -6.21 -6.13 -12.39
CA SER A 54 -7.62 -5.74 -12.52
C SER A 54 -7.91 -4.39 -11.84
N ARG A 55 -7.41 -4.18 -10.61
CA ARG A 55 -7.56 -2.90 -9.90
C ARG A 55 -6.79 -1.76 -10.57
N LEU A 56 -5.54 -2.02 -10.98
CA LEU A 56 -4.73 -1.03 -11.69
C LEU A 56 -5.36 -0.65 -13.02
N SER A 57 -5.92 -1.62 -13.74
CA SER A 57 -6.64 -1.39 -15.00
C SER A 57 -7.83 -0.47 -14.81
N LEU A 58 -8.58 -0.62 -13.70
CA LEU A 58 -9.67 0.28 -13.36
C LEU A 58 -9.17 1.70 -13.07
N VAL A 59 -8.09 1.85 -12.27
CA VAL A 59 -7.48 3.17 -11.99
C VAL A 59 -7.07 3.86 -13.29
N ARG A 60 -6.37 3.14 -14.18
CA ARG A 60 -5.92 3.66 -15.46
C ARG A 60 -7.10 4.03 -16.36
N SER A 61 -8.12 3.18 -16.43
CA SER A 61 -9.31 3.46 -17.25
C SER A 61 -10.00 4.74 -16.80
N VAL A 62 -10.13 4.96 -15.48
CA VAL A 62 -10.73 6.18 -14.94
C VAL A 62 -9.89 7.42 -15.23
N VAL A 63 -8.57 7.37 -14.95
CA VAL A 63 -7.70 8.55 -15.07
C VAL A 63 -7.34 8.85 -16.51
N ASP A 64 -7.09 7.83 -17.34
CA ASP A 64 -6.59 8.02 -18.70
C ASP A 64 -7.71 8.21 -19.72
N TYR A 65 -8.88 7.61 -19.46
CA TYR A 65 -9.98 7.55 -20.44
C TYR A 65 -11.34 8.00 -19.90
N GLY A 66 -11.43 8.31 -18.60
CA GLY A 66 -12.70 8.77 -17.97
C GLY A 66 -13.79 7.69 -17.95
N THR A 67 -13.44 6.41 -17.99
CA THR A 67 -14.37 5.29 -18.02
C THR A 67 -14.05 4.24 -16.95
N VAL A 68 -15.06 3.49 -16.53
CA VAL A 68 -14.89 2.34 -15.63
C VAL A 68 -14.71 1.02 -16.41
N GLN A 69 -14.82 1.06 -17.74
CA GLN A 69 -14.57 -0.08 -18.63
C GLN A 69 -13.07 -0.30 -18.77
N ILE A 70 -12.62 -1.54 -18.57
CA ILE A 70 -11.19 -1.93 -18.64
C ILE A 70 -10.83 -2.60 -19.98
N ASP A 71 -11.62 -2.38 -21.03
CA ASP A 71 -11.48 -3.06 -22.35
C ASP A 71 -10.04 -3.00 -22.87
N LYS A 72 -9.39 -1.83 -22.76
CA LYS A 72 -8.02 -1.62 -23.23
C LYS A 72 -6.97 -2.39 -22.44
N PHE A 73 -7.34 -2.87 -21.29
CA PHE A 73 -6.46 -3.56 -20.35
C PHE A 73 -6.92 -5.00 -20.05
N ALA A 74 -7.97 -5.49 -20.73
CA ALA A 74 -8.54 -6.81 -20.48
C ALA A 74 -7.51 -7.94 -20.63
N SER A 75 -6.55 -7.79 -21.55
CA SER A 75 -5.47 -8.76 -21.75
C SER A 75 -4.45 -8.82 -20.61
N THR A 76 -4.42 -7.82 -19.73
CA THR A 76 -3.45 -7.78 -18.62
C THR A 76 -3.92 -8.51 -17.36
N THR A 77 -5.16 -8.98 -17.35
CA THR A 77 -5.77 -9.64 -16.20
C THR A 77 -6.80 -10.69 -16.64
N GLY A 78 -6.89 -11.79 -15.90
CA GLY A 78 -7.99 -12.75 -16.02
C GLY A 78 -9.15 -12.46 -15.05
N ASP A 79 -8.98 -11.48 -14.16
CA ASP A 79 -9.96 -11.09 -13.14
C ASP A 79 -10.83 -9.94 -13.65
N TYR A 80 -11.87 -10.28 -14.40
CA TYR A 80 -12.82 -9.30 -14.94
C TYR A 80 -14.24 -9.87 -15.02
N ALA A 81 -15.21 -9.00 -14.99
CA ALA A 81 -16.59 -9.28 -15.33
C ALA A 81 -16.88 -8.77 -16.76
N PHE A 82 -17.57 -9.59 -17.56
CA PHE A 82 -18.00 -9.18 -18.89
C PHE A 82 -19.50 -8.87 -18.88
N TYR A 83 -19.86 -7.64 -19.29
CA TYR A 83 -21.24 -7.20 -19.32
C TYR A 83 -21.51 -6.26 -20.49
N LYS A 84 -22.56 -6.53 -21.26
CA LYS A 84 -23.00 -5.72 -22.42
C LYS A 84 -21.89 -5.41 -23.42
N GLY A 85 -20.97 -6.34 -23.67
CA GLY A 85 -19.89 -6.17 -24.65
C GLY A 85 -18.64 -5.47 -24.09
N HIS A 86 -18.57 -5.20 -22.80
CA HIS A 86 -17.47 -4.51 -22.15
C HIS A 86 -16.91 -5.29 -20.97
N TYR A 87 -15.62 -5.09 -20.71
CA TYR A 87 -14.91 -5.66 -19.57
C TYR A 87 -14.88 -4.68 -18.40
N TYR A 88 -15.08 -5.19 -17.20
CA TYR A 88 -15.07 -4.44 -15.94
C TYR A 88 -14.21 -5.17 -14.92
N SER A 89 -13.57 -4.42 -14.02
CA SER A 89 -12.92 -5.06 -12.88
C SER A 89 -13.96 -5.76 -11.99
N ASP A 90 -13.73 -7.02 -11.66
CA ASP A 90 -14.58 -7.81 -10.74
C ASP A 90 -14.18 -7.63 -9.27
N LYS A 91 -13.20 -6.77 -9.01
CA LYS A 91 -12.67 -6.53 -7.66
C LYS A 91 -13.39 -5.40 -6.94
N PRO A 92 -13.47 -5.45 -5.59
CA PRO A 92 -14.01 -4.36 -4.80
C PRO A 92 -13.35 -3.03 -5.20
N PRO A 93 -14.14 -1.99 -5.53
CA PRO A 93 -13.60 -0.75 -6.12
C PRO A 93 -12.84 0.13 -5.12
N GLY A 94 -13.00 -0.07 -3.80
CA GLY A 94 -12.38 0.77 -2.78
C GLY A 94 -10.89 1.01 -2.95
N PRO A 95 -10.04 -0.03 -3.04
CA PRO A 95 -8.61 0.14 -3.27
C PRO A 95 -8.27 0.82 -4.60
N ALA A 96 -9.04 0.56 -5.67
CA ALA A 96 -8.85 1.23 -6.96
C ALA A 96 -9.18 2.72 -6.87
N LEU A 97 -10.31 3.09 -6.23
CA LEU A 97 -10.68 4.50 -6.01
C LEU A 97 -9.63 5.25 -5.20
N ALA A 98 -9.07 4.63 -4.15
CA ALA A 98 -7.96 5.21 -3.39
C ALA A 98 -6.69 5.39 -4.25
N GLY A 99 -6.49 4.56 -5.26
CA GLY A 99 -5.36 4.65 -6.20
C GLY A 99 -5.48 5.75 -7.26
N ILE A 100 -6.68 6.31 -7.49
CA ILE A 100 -6.92 7.33 -8.53
C ILE A 100 -6.08 8.59 -8.28
N ALA A 101 -6.14 9.14 -7.07
CA ALA A 101 -5.44 10.38 -6.74
C ALA A 101 -3.91 10.25 -6.86
N PRO A 102 -3.25 9.26 -6.24
CA PRO A 102 -1.81 9.09 -6.39
C PRO A 102 -1.40 8.80 -7.83
N TYR A 103 -2.18 8.03 -8.61
CA TYR A 103 -1.88 7.78 -10.01
C TYR A 103 -2.01 9.06 -10.87
N ALA A 104 -3.06 9.85 -10.66
CA ALA A 104 -3.23 11.13 -11.37
C ALA A 104 -2.10 12.12 -11.04
N LEU A 105 -1.69 12.22 -9.78
CA LEU A 105 -0.54 13.04 -9.36
C LEU A 105 0.76 12.54 -9.99
N LEU A 106 0.99 11.24 -9.99
CA LEU A 106 2.15 10.64 -10.64
C LEU A 106 2.17 10.97 -12.13
N LYS A 107 1.02 10.81 -12.81
CA LYS A 107 0.89 11.13 -14.23
C LYS A 107 1.21 12.59 -14.53
N LEU A 108 0.69 13.53 -13.71
CA LEU A 108 1.01 14.96 -13.81
C LEU A 108 2.50 15.23 -13.59
N ALA A 109 3.11 14.57 -12.59
CA ALA A 109 4.53 14.72 -12.30
C ALA A 109 5.42 14.19 -13.43
N ILE A 110 4.98 13.12 -14.11
CA ILE A 110 5.69 12.48 -15.22
C ILE A 110 5.51 13.24 -16.53
N SER A 111 4.37 13.89 -16.72
CA SER A 111 4.08 14.68 -17.95
C SER A 111 4.94 15.95 -18.09
N ASN A 112 5.87 16.19 -17.16
CA ASN A 112 6.84 17.27 -17.25
C ASN A 112 8.17 16.78 -17.88
N PRO A 113 8.93 17.64 -18.59
CA PRO A 113 10.20 17.27 -19.23
C PRO A 113 11.22 16.60 -18.28
N VAL A 114 11.18 16.97 -17.00
CA VAL A 114 12.03 16.37 -15.95
C VAL A 114 11.57 14.94 -15.62
N GLY A 115 10.25 14.71 -15.60
CA GLY A 115 9.67 13.39 -15.39
C GLY A 115 9.98 12.45 -16.54
N ASP A 116 9.83 12.91 -17.78
CA ASP A 116 10.17 12.14 -18.99
C ASP A 116 11.66 11.77 -19.00
N TRP A 117 12.53 12.71 -18.62
CA TRP A 117 13.97 12.44 -18.49
C TRP A 117 14.23 11.35 -17.42
N ALA A 118 13.63 11.48 -16.25
CA ALA A 118 13.80 10.52 -15.15
C ALA A 118 13.33 9.11 -15.55
N ILE A 119 12.15 8.99 -16.16
CA ILE A 119 11.64 7.70 -16.64
C ILE A 119 12.54 7.10 -17.70
N ASN A 120 13.00 7.90 -18.65
CA ASN A 120 13.92 7.42 -19.68
C ASN A 120 15.26 6.94 -19.10
N GLN A 121 15.71 7.52 -17.98
CA GLN A 121 16.91 7.01 -17.28
C GLN A 121 16.63 5.67 -16.57
N PHE A 122 15.45 5.52 -15.95
CA PHE A 122 15.07 4.25 -15.34
C PHE A 122 14.76 3.17 -16.38
N ALA A 123 14.11 3.52 -17.49
CA ALA A 123 13.78 2.60 -18.58
C ALA A 123 15.04 2.08 -19.33
N LYS A 124 16.12 2.84 -19.36
CA LYS A 124 17.42 2.40 -19.87
C LYS A 124 18.13 1.39 -18.97
N SER A 125 17.70 1.23 -17.73
CA SER A 125 18.19 0.17 -16.85
C SER A 125 17.71 -1.19 -17.41
N LYS A 126 18.65 -2.03 -17.85
CA LYS A 126 18.41 -3.36 -18.46
C LYS A 126 17.47 -4.27 -17.62
N THR A 127 17.38 -4.01 -16.33
CA THR A 127 16.53 -4.77 -15.38
C THR A 127 15.05 -4.54 -15.62
N LEU A 128 14.64 -3.33 -16.01
CA LEU A 128 13.23 -3.03 -16.29
C LEU A 128 12.83 -3.54 -17.68
N ASP A 129 13.72 -3.45 -18.67
CA ASP A 129 13.44 -3.93 -20.03
C ASP A 129 13.17 -5.44 -20.06
N GLN A 130 13.93 -6.23 -19.30
CA GLN A 130 13.71 -7.67 -19.18
C GLN A 130 12.40 -8.03 -18.48
N THR A 131 11.93 -7.21 -17.52
CA THR A 131 10.70 -7.47 -16.80
C THR A 131 9.46 -7.16 -17.64
N PHE A 132 9.52 -6.15 -18.51
CA PHE A 132 8.43 -5.78 -19.40
C PHE A 132 8.34 -6.66 -20.66
N ASN A 133 9.47 -7.12 -21.19
CA ASN A 133 9.49 -7.98 -22.38
C ASN A 133 9.10 -9.43 -22.09
N GLN A 134 9.33 -9.95 -20.88
CA GLN A 134 8.85 -11.29 -20.50
C GLN A 134 7.33 -11.40 -20.36
N THR A 135 6.62 -10.27 -20.28
CA THR A 135 5.14 -10.26 -20.17
C THR A 135 4.46 -10.25 -21.54
N GLY A 136 5.18 -9.94 -22.61
CA GLY A 136 4.66 -9.86 -23.98
C GLY A 136 4.64 -11.17 -24.76
N ASP A 137 5.44 -12.17 -24.36
CA ASP A 137 5.64 -13.41 -25.14
C ASP A 137 4.85 -14.62 -24.60
N GLN A 138 3.87 -14.40 -23.74
CA GLN A 138 2.97 -15.45 -23.22
C GLN A 138 1.52 -15.22 -23.67
N VAL A 139 1.30 -15.09 -24.97
CA VAL A 139 -0.03 -15.21 -25.60
C VAL A 139 0.04 -16.24 -26.69
#